data_1e3fb2ae40e40144458859ccefde3c0e
#
_entry.id   1e3fb2ae40e40144458859ccefde3c0e
#
_cell.length_a   1.000
_cell.length_b   1.000
_cell.length_c   1.000
_cell.angle_alpha   90.00
_cell.angle_beta   90.00
_cell.angle_gamma   90.00
#
_symmetry.space_group_name_H-M   'P 1'
#
loop_
_entity.id
_entity.type
_entity.pdbx_description
1 polymer ?
#
loop_
_entity_poly.entity_id
_entity_poly.type
_entity_poly.pdbx_seq_one_letter_code
_entity_poly.pdbx_strand_id
1 'polypeptide(L)'
;MPKKKNTSKSKIKEKAMVKVSNTETVTSKEIKKAVSVAISPYRETLGANFDTGHISKMSSYVKVNEMFVDYTYQRVPLKTKINRIVKNFNPDLLGVITCSMREDNTLAIIDGSHRYHALLEMGMKDASVNALVYFGLSIKDEAHIFALTNKEHTKPTPSQIFKAGIVSGDETSVGIANVVEKVGASFDEGPGANVIRCIATIRRVYTNAGPSVLAKTLETLKAAYPDNKEMYRDQMISAVGCIYHRYGKKVDQNRLSEVLAKIGNPSLVIAQAQAMMSSGQTITFTSLPFLIVSRYNVKLKNNRLPDFPMNLLPQQVWAKA
;
A
#
# COMPACT_ATOMS: atom_id res chain seq x y z
N MET A 1 46.62 -28.27 14.30
CA MET A 1 45.39 -29.04 13.96
C MET A 1 44.35 -28.09 13.42
N PRO A 2 44.00 -28.10 12.12
CA PRO A 2 42.99 -27.23 11.57
C PRO A 2 41.60 -27.93 11.57
N LYS A 3 40.58 -27.20 12.02
CA LYS A 3 39.22 -27.66 12.20
C LYS A 3 38.48 -27.86 10.85
N LYS A 4 38.00 -29.08 10.62
CA LYS A 4 37.03 -29.42 9.57
C LYS A 4 35.68 -28.72 9.85
N LYS A 5 35.33 -27.67 9.11
CA LYS A 5 33.98 -27.10 9.03
C LYS A 5 33.78 -26.42 7.67
N ASN A 6 33.57 -27.18 6.61
CA ASN A 6 33.05 -26.60 5.34
C ASN A 6 32.44 -27.61 4.35
N THR A 7 32.25 -28.88 4.73
CA THR A 7 31.75 -29.90 3.78
C THR A 7 30.24 -30.11 3.74
N SER A 8 29.49 -29.60 4.74
CA SER A 8 28.02 -29.81 4.76
C SER A 8 27.21 -28.83 3.90
N LYS A 9 27.70 -27.59 3.71
CA LYS A 9 26.97 -26.58 2.90
C LYS A 9 27.11 -26.81 1.38
N SER A 10 28.24 -27.38 0.91
CA SER A 10 28.40 -27.70 -0.51
C SER A 10 27.58 -28.92 -0.93
N LYS A 11 27.47 -29.94 -0.06
CA LYS A 11 26.68 -31.15 -0.34
C LYS A 11 25.15 -30.88 -0.36
N ILE A 12 24.68 -29.91 0.42
CA ILE A 12 23.25 -29.50 0.38
C ILE A 12 22.94 -28.75 -0.92
N LYS A 13 23.88 -27.92 -1.40
CA LYS A 13 23.73 -27.25 -2.71
C LYS A 13 23.69 -28.22 -3.88
N GLU A 14 24.52 -29.26 -3.85
CA GLU A 14 24.56 -30.27 -4.89
C GLU A 14 23.33 -31.18 -4.92
N LYS A 15 22.78 -31.58 -3.75
CA LYS A 15 21.53 -32.34 -3.67
C LYS A 15 20.32 -31.56 -4.14
N ALA A 16 20.27 -30.26 -3.91
CA ALA A 16 19.15 -29.40 -4.38
C ALA A 16 19.18 -29.28 -5.92
N MET A 17 20.35 -29.24 -6.55
CA MET A 17 20.48 -29.17 -8.01
C MET A 17 20.11 -30.49 -8.72
N VAL A 18 20.35 -31.65 -8.12
CA VAL A 18 20.18 -32.97 -8.78
C VAL A 18 18.69 -33.38 -8.91
N LYS A 19 17.78 -32.88 -8.06
CA LYS A 19 16.35 -33.23 -8.15
C LYS A 19 15.56 -32.46 -9.20
N VAL A 20 16.11 -31.39 -9.78
CA VAL A 20 15.41 -30.54 -10.78
C VAL A 20 15.77 -30.92 -12.23
N SER A 21 16.64 -31.88 -12.45
CA SER A 21 17.32 -32.13 -13.74
C SER A 21 16.53 -32.94 -14.80
N ASN A 22 15.27 -33.29 -14.58
CA ASN A 22 14.49 -34.11 -15.53
C ASN A 22 13.29 -33.41 -16.18
N THR A 23 13.19 -32.08 -16.12
CA THR A 23 12.18 -31.35 -16.87
C THR A 23 12.85 -30.31 -17.76
N GLU A 24 12.57 -30.36 -19.05
CA GLU A 24 13.06 -29.40 -20.04
C GLU A 24 12.69 -27.97 -19.62
N THR A 25 13.69 -27.11 -19.51
CA THR A 25 13.52 -25.69 -19.18
C THR A 25 13.03 -25.00 -20.44
N VAL A 26 11.78 -24.62 -20.46
CA VAL A 26 11.17 -23.87 -21.57
C VAL A 26 11.60 -22.41 -21.45
N THR A 27 12.19 -21.85 -22.49
CA THR A 27 12.59 -20.44 -22.52
C THR A 27 11.38 -19.52 -22.69
N SER A 28 11.50 -18.25 -22.30
CA SER A 28 10.42 -17.27 -22.50
C SER A 28 9.98 -17.13 -23.97
N LYS A 29 10.88 -17.39 -24.92
CA LYS A 29 10.58 -17.45 -26.37
C LYS A 29 9.72 -18.65 -26.75
N GLU A 30 9.99 -19.82 -26.20
CA GLU A 30 9.22 -21.05 -26.46
C GLU A 30 7.85 -20.99 -25.83
N ILE A 31 7.74 -20.39 -24.64
CA ILE A 31 6.48 -20.07 -23.98
C ILE A 31 5.62 -19.16 -24.90
N LYS A 32 6.22 -18.09 -25.47
CA LYS A 32 5.53 -17.17 -26.39
C LYS A 32 5.03 -17.86 -27.65
N LYS A 33 5.84 -18.74 -28.24
CA LYS A 33 5.49 -19.49 -29.45
C LYS A 33 4.33 -20.46 -29.16
N ALA A 34 4.39 -21.20 -28.07
CA ALA A 34 3.31 -22.11 -27.66
C ALA A 34 2.01 -21.35 -27.36
N VAL A 35 2.08 -20.20 -26.73
CA VAL A 35 0.92 -19.35 -26.40
C VAL A 35 0.37 -18.66 -27.64
N SER A 36 1.21 -18.15 -28.54
CA SER A 36 0.78 -17.55 -29.81
C SER A 36 -0.05 -18.55 -30.64
N VAL A 37 0.33 -19.83 -30.58
CA VAL A 37 -0.43 -20.92 -31.24
C VAL A 37 -1.72 -21.26 -30.48
N ALA A 38 -1.70 -21.23 -29.14
CA ALA A 38 -2.87 -21.58 -28.31
C ALA A 38 -3.91 -20.44 -28.20
N ILE A 39 -3.49 -19.17 -28.28
CA ILE A 39 -4.38 -17.99 -28.17
C ILE A 39 -4.96 -17.56 -29.53
N SER A 40 -4.35 -17.96 -30.65
CA SER A 40 -4.80 -17.58 -31.99
C SER A 40 -6.31 -17.80 -32.24
N PRO A 41 -6.92 -18.91 -31.77
CA PRO A 41 -8.36 -19.13 -31.93
C PRO A 41 -9.25 -18.28 -31.01
N TYR A 42 -8.70 -17.74 -29.94
CA TYR A 42 -9.47 -17.03 -28.91
C TYR A 42 -9.34 -15.50 -28.98
N ARG A 43 -8.39 -14.97 -29.76
CA ARG A 43 -8.17 -13.52 -29.92
C ARG A 43 -9.37 -12.77 -30.50
N GLU A 44 -10.16 -13.41 -31.35
CA GLU A 44 -11.36 -12.81 -31.94
C GLU A 44 -12.57 -12.82 -30.99
N THR A 45 -12.59 -13.73 -30.00
CA THR A 45 -13.66 -13.84 -29.01
C THR A 45 -13.43 -13.02 -27.75
N LEU A 46 -12.20 -12.57 -27.48
CA LEU A 46 -11.83 -11.75 -26.34
C LEU A 46 -12.02 -10.25 -26.65
N GLY A 47 -13.21 -9.88 -27.10
CA GLY A 47 -13.60 -8.48 -27.22
C GLY A 47 -13.51 -7.74 -25.88
N ALA A 48 -13.41 -6.44 -25.94
CA ALA A 48 -13.08 -5.38 -24.98
C ALA A 48 -13.58 -5.45 -23.51
N ASN A 49 -14.18 -6.54 -23.07
CA ASN A 49 -14.60 -6.78 -21.68
C ASN A 49 -13.72 -7.89 -21.09
N PHE A 50 -12.63 -7.49 -20.48
CA PHE A 50 -11.70 -8.38 -19.79
C PHE A 50 -12.36 -8.90 -18.50
N ASP A 51 -13.03 -10.03 -18.59
CA ASP A 51 -13.39 -10.83 -17.43
C ASP A 51 -12.18 -11.70 -17.06
N THR A 52 -11.71 -11.61 -15.83
CA THR A 52 -10.57 -12.37 -15.29
C THR A 52 -10.70 -13.89 -15.44
N GLY A 53 -11.90 -14.39 -15.77
CA GLY A 53 -12.18 -15.79 -16.08
C GLY A 53 -11.57 -16.29 -17.39
N HIS A 54 -11.16 -15.41 -18.30
CA HIS A 54 -10.66 -15.74 -19.64
C HIS A 54 -9.18 -15.44 -19.87
N ILE A 55 -8.42 -15.09 -18.81
CA ILE A 55 -6.99 -14.86 -18.92
C ILE A 55 -6.28 -16.18 -19.20
N SER A 56 -5.53 -16.24 -20.29
CA SER A 56 -4.66 -17.38 -20.59
C SER A 56 -3.56 -17.48 -19.56
N LYS A 57 -3.41 -18.66 -18.96
CA LYS A 57 -2.35 -18.96 -18.00
C LYS A 57 -1.79 -20.35 -18.21
N MET A 58 -0.49 -20.51 -17.94
CA MET A 58 0.21 -21.78 -18.08
C MET A 58 1.16 -22.00 -16.92
N SER A 59 1.24 -23.24 -16.42
CA SER A 59 2.31 -23.65 -15.51
C SER A 59 3.54 -24.01 -16.30
N SER A 60 4.69 -23.48 -15.95
CA SER A 60 5.97 -23.72 -16.60
C SER A 60 7.13 -23.64 -15.62
N TYR A 61 8.27 -24.20 -15.99
CA TYR A 61 9.53 -23.95 -15.30
C TYR A 61 10.23 -22.75 -15.93
N VAL A 62 10.55 -21.74 -15.10
CA VAL A 62 11.17 -20.49 -15.52
C VAL A 62 12.45 -20.27 -14.74
N LYS A 63 13.50 -19.76 -15.39
CA LYS A 63 14.73 -19.39 -14.70
C LYS A 63 14.55 -18.14 -13.84
N VAL A 64 15.19 -18.13 -12.68
CA VAL A 64 15.11 -17.01 -11.74
C VAL A 64 15.62 -15.72 -12.38
N ASN A 65 16.67 -15.77 -13.21
CA ASN A 65 17.23 -14.61 -13.90
C ASN A 65 16.34 -14.04 -15.04
N GLU A 66 15.28 -14.76 -15.44
CA GLU A 66 14.31 -14.29 -16.45
C GLU A 66 13.16 -13.50 -15.82
N MET A 67 13.09 -13.46 -14.49
CA MET A 67 12.02 -12.80 -13.74
C MET A 67 12.49 -11.49 -13.11
N PHE A 68 11.56 -10.58 -12.88
CA PHE A 68 11.81 -9.34 -12.13
C PHE A 68 10.60 -8.94 -11.29
N VAL A 69 10.81 -8.05 -10.32
CA VAL A 69 9.75 -7.47 -9.49
C VAL A 69 9.47 -6.04 -9.93
N ASP A 70 8.23 -5.73 -10.26
CA ASP A 70 7.81 -4.37 -10.60
C ASP A 70 7.41 -3.61 -9.33
N TYR A 71 8.27 -2.68 -8.91
CA TYR A 71 8.07 -1.87 -7.71
C TYR A 71 7.09 -0.71 -7.89
N THR A 72 6.51 -0.51 -9.07
CA THR A 72 5.47 0.51 -9.28
C THR A 72 4.20 0.18 -8.50
N TYR A 73 3.88 -1.11 -8.32
CA TYR A 73 2.74 -1.56 -7.53
C TYR A 73 3.09 -2.52 -6.39
N GLN A 74 4.30 -3.11 -6.38
CA GLN A 74 4.76 -3.97 -5.29
C GLN A 74 5.63 -3.20 -4.30
N ARG A 75 5.70 -3.71 -3.07
CA ARG A 75 6.60 -3.19 -2.05
C ARG A 75 8.00 -3.78 -2.19
N VAL A 76 8.98 -3.07 -1.66
CA VAL A 76 10.31 -3.63 -1.40
C VAL A 76 10.17 -4.81 -0.41
N PRO A 77 10.71 -5.98 -0.72
CA PRO A 77 10.57 -7.16 0.12
C PRO A 77 11.31 -6.99 1.45
N LEU A 78 10.70 -7.50 2.53
CA LEU A 78 11.25 -7.40 3.87
C LEU A 78 12.47 -8.34 4.02
N LYS A 79 13.63 -7.78 4.33
CA LYS A 79 14.88 -8.51 4.54
C LYS A 79 14.74 -9.64 5.59
N THR A 80 13.98 -9.39 6.66
CA THR A 80 13.70 -10.39 7.70
C THR A 80 12.98 -11.64 7.17
N LYS A 81 12.03 -11.44 6.23
CA LYS A 81 11.32 -12.56 5.57
C LYS A 81 12.24 -13.31 4.61
N ILE A 82 13.05 -12.60 3.82
CA ILE A 82 14.04 -13.19 2.93
C ILE A 82 15.02 -14.04 3.74
N ASN A 83 15.63 -13.48 4.79
CA ASN A 83 16.56 -14.19 5.66
C ASN A 83 15.95 -15.45 6.28
N ARG A 84 14.66 -15.41 6.66
CA ARG A 84 13.95 -16.58 7.18
C ARG A 84 13.83 -17.68 6.14
N ILE A 85 13.52 -17.34 4.88
CA ILE A 85 13.43 -18.31 3.78
C ILE A 85 14.82 -18.89 3.51
N VAL A 86 15.85 -18.05 3.40
CA VAL A 86 17.24 -18.49 3.16
C VAL A 86 17.72 -19.44 4.26
N LYS A 87 17.44 -19.11 5.53
CA LYS A 87 17.84 -19.92 6.68
C LYS A 87 17.19 -21.30 6.70
N ASN A 88 15.92 -21.37 6.33
CA ASN A 88 15.09 -22.56 6.39
C ASN A 88 14.71 -23.07 4.99
N PHE A 89 15.59 -22.84 4.00
CA PHE A 89 15.26 -23.16 2.62
C PHE A 89 14.99 -24.64 2.44
N ASN A 90 13.81 -24.93 1.92
CA ASN A 90 13.40 -26.26 1.47
C ASN A 90 12.78 -26.11 0.07
N PRO A 91 13.37 -26.76 -0.96
CA PRO A 91 12.87 -26.68 -2.34
C PRO A 91 11.42 -27.19 -2.47
N ASP A 92 11.05 -28.19 -1.67
CA ASP A 92 9.68 -28.76 -1.70
C ASP A 92 8.62 -27.77 -1.18
N LEU A 93 9.02 -26.76 -0.38
CA LEU A 93 8.18 -25.71 0.18
C LEU A 93 8.26 -24.40 -0.59
N LEU A 94 9.04 -24.33 -1.68
CA LEU A 94 9.17 -23.10 -2.46
C LEU A 94 7.83 -22.66 -3.06
N GLY A 95 6.99 -23.63 -3.45
CA GLY A 95 5.70 -23.36 -4.08
C GLY A 95 5.84 -22.76 -5.49
N VAL A 96 4.75 -22.28 -6.01
CA VAL A 96 4.65 -21.70 -7.37
C VAL A 96 4.86 -20.19 -7.29
N ILE A 97 5.72 -19.62 -8.16
CA ILE A 97 5.85 -18.17 -8.36
C ILE A 97 4.84 -17.75 -9.43
N THR A 98 4.05 -16.72 -9.19
CA THR A 98 3.09 -16.21 -10.16
C THR A 98 3.69 -15.04 -10.92
N CYS A 99 3.70 -15.13 -12.27
CA CYS A 99 4.29 -14.13 -13.17
C CYS A 99 3.31 -13.70 -14.25
N SER A 100 3.57 -12.54 -14.84
CA SER A 100 2.98 -12.06 -16.08
C SER A 100 4.04 -11.99 -17.17
N MET A 101 3.75 -12.56 -18.32
CA MET A 101 4.54 -12.38 -19.55
C MET A 101 4.09 -11.08 -20.21
N ARG A 102 4.97 -10.10 -20.26
CA ARG A 102 4.74 -8.81 -20.92
C ARG A 102 5.04 -8.87 -22.41
N GLU A 103 4.63 -7.86 -23.16
CA GLU A 103 4.82 -7.79 -24.63
C GLU A 103 6.30 -7.77 -25.03
N ASP A 104 7.17 -7.22 -24.20
CA ASP A 104 8.62 -7.18 -24.40
C ASP A 104 9.34 -8.50 -24.02
N ASN A 105 8.60 -9.55 -23.70
CA ASN A 105 9.08 -10.84 -23.23
C ASN A 105 9.69 -10.87 -21.83
N THR A 106 9.52 -9.85 -21.04
CA THR A 106 9.92 -9.87 -19.65
C THR A 106 8.88 -10.56 -18.77
N LEU A 107 9.32 -11.20 -17.69
CA LEU A 107 8.46 -11.90 -16.74
C LEU A 107 8.35 -11.10 -15.44
N ALA A 108 7.27 -10.35 -15.30
CA ALA A 108 6.97 -9.60 -14.09
C ALA A 108 6.36 -10.53 -13.02
N ILE A 109 6.96 -10.59 -11.83
CA ILE A 109 6.44 -11.38 -10.72
C ILE A 109 5.20 -10.69 -10.17
N ILE A 110 4.08 -11.41 -10.06
CA ILE A 110 2.86 -10.96 -9.39
C ILE A 110 2.86 -11.43 -7.92
N ASP A 111 3.21 -12.70 -7.66
CA ASP A 111 3.38 -13.24 -6.30
C ASP A 111 4.64 -14.08 -6.20
N GLY A 112 5.24 -14.07 -5.01
CA GLY A 112 6.48 -14.81 -4.73
C GLY A 112 7.74 -13.98 -4.64
N SER A 113 7.63 -12.64 -4.60
CA SER A 113 8.77 -11.72 -4.57
C SER A 113 9.79 -12.01 -3.46
N HIS A 114 9.37 -12.39 -2.23
CA HIS A 114 10.29 -12.80 -1.16
C HIS A 114 11.04 -14.09 -1.48
N ARG A 115 10.38 -15.06 -2.14
CA ARG A 115 10.97 -16.34 -2.57
C ARG A 115 11.98 -16.11 -3.66
N TYR A 116 11.67 -15.28 -4.64
CA TYR A 116 12.56 -14.83 -5.68
C TYR A 116 13.85 -14.19 -5.12
N HIS A 117 13.72 -13.22 -4.20
CA HIS A 117 14.89 -12.58 -3.60
C HIS A 117 15.72 -13.54 -2.73
N ALA A 118 15.07 -14.50 -2.06
CA ALA A 118 15.78 -15.52 -1.32
C ALA A 118 16.63 -16.43 -2.25
N LEU A 119 16.08 -16.79 -3.42
CA LEU A 119 16.83 -17.54 -4.43
C LEU A 119 18.04 -16.75 -4.95
N LEU A 120 17.86 -15.44 -5.21
CA LEU A 120 18.97 -14.56 -5.61
C LEU A 120 20.07 -14.49 -4.53
N GLU A 121 19.69 -14.33 -3.25
CA GLU A 121 20.65 -14.28 -2.14
C GLU A 121 21.42 -15.60 -1.94
N MET A 122 20.80 -16.72 -2.27
CA MET A 122 21.46 -18.02 -2.28
C MET A 122 22.35 -18.25 -3.51
N GLY A 123 22.41 -17.31 -4.45
CA GLY A 123 23.15 -17.42 -5.69
C GLY A 123 22.51 -18.38 -6.71
N MET A 124 21.21 -18.64 -6.58
CA MET A 124 20.46 -19.59 -7.43
C MET A 124 19.79 -18.89 -8.63
N LYS A 125 20.44 -17.88 -9.21
CA LYS A 125 19.92 -17.10 -10.34
C LYS A 125 19.61 -17.93 -11.59
N ASP A 126 20.35 -19.02 -11.82
CA ASP A 126 20.18 -19.90 -12.98
C ASP A 126 19.29 -21.12 -12.68
N ALA A 127 18.76 -21.23 -11.46
CA ALA A 127 17.82 -22.28 -11.10
C ALA A 127 16.47 -22.08 -11.80
N SER A 128 15.87 -23.20 -12.23
CA SER A 128 14.51 -23.22 -12.74
C SER A 128 13.52 -23.46 -11.59
N VAL A 129 12.45 -22.66 -11.55
CA VAL A 129 11.40 -22.74 -10.55
C VAL A 129 10.04 -22.91 -11.21
N ASN A 130 9.11 -23.57 -10.52
CA ASN A 130 7.75 -23.70 -11.01
C ASN A 130 7.05 -22.32 -10.95
N ALA A 131 6.52 -21.88 -12.10
CA ALA A 131 5.83 -20.61 -12.23
C ALA A 131 4.46 -20.80 -12.91
N LEU A 132 3.47 -20.05 -12.42
CA LEU A 132 2.20 -19.83 -13.10
C LEU A 132 2.32 -18.53 -13.89
N VAL A 133 2.37 -18.63 -15.22
CA VAL A 133 2.58 -17.51 -16.11
C VAL A 133 1.25 -17.08 -16.73
N TYR A 134 0.87 -15.84 -16.51
CA TYR A 134 -0.26 -15.17 -17.15
C TYR A 134 0.20 -14.47 -18.43
N PHE A 135 -0.68 -14.38 -19.41
CA PHE A 135 -0.42 -13.76 -20.71
C PHE A 135 -1.45 -12.70 -21.04
N GLY A 136 -1.00 -11.63 -21.71
CA GLY A 136 -1.88 -10.57 -22.19
C GLY A 136 -2.38 -9.62 -21.10
N LEU A 137 -1.78 -9.64 -19.89
CA LEU A 137 -2.10 -8.72 -18.84
C LEU A 137 -1.47 -7.33 -19.10
N SER A 138 -2.25 -6.28 -18.86
CA SER A 138 -1.69 -4.95 -18.66
C SER A 138 -1.09 -4.84 -17.25
N ILE A 139 -0.26 -3.80 -17.02
CA ILE A 139 0.27 -3.49 -15.66
C ILE A 139 -0.89 -3.26 -14.66
N LYS A 140 -2.02 -2.72 -15.12
CA LYS A 140 -3.22 -2.56 -14.29
C LYS A 140 -3.80 -3.90 -13.85
N ASP A 141 -3.83 -4.87 -14.77
CA ASP A 141 -4.34 -6.23 -14.47
C ASP A 141 -3.39 -6.97 -13.53
N GLU A 142 -2.07 -6.85 -13.73
CA GLU A 142 -1.06 -7.37 -12.80
C GLU A 142 -1.27 -6.84 -11.38
N ALA A 143 -1.43 -5.50 -11.24
CA ALA A 143 -1.68 -4.85 -9.95
C ALA A 143 -3.01 -5.30 -9.33
N HIS A 144 -4.04 -5.52 -10.14
CA HIS A 144 -5.34 -6.02 -9.70
C HIS A 144 -5.24 -7.46 -9.18
N ILE A 145 -4.61 -8.36 -9.94
CA ILE A 145 -4.38 -9.76 -9.52
C ILE A 145 -3.53 -9.81 -8.26
N PHE A 146 -2.46 -9.00 -8.17
CA PHE A 146 -1.64 -8.86 -6.97
C PHE A 146 -2.49 -8.48 -5.75
N ALA A 147 -3.38 -7.51 -5.89
CA ALA A 147 -4.26 -7.07 -4.80
C ALA A 147 -5.24 -8.16 -4.36
N LEU A 148 -5.85 -8.88 -5.31
CA LEU A 148 -6.78 -9.97 -5.04
C LEU A 148 -6.09 -11.17 -4.38
N THR A 149 -4.99 -11.65 -4.96
CA THR A 149 -4.25 -12.81 -4.44
C THR A 149 -3.76 -12.56 -3.00
N ASN A 150 -3.25 -11.36 -2.73
CA ASN A 150 -2.79 -11.00 -1.40
C ASN A 150 -3.93 -10.76 -0.39
N LYS A 151 -5.15 -10.47 -0.85
CA LYS A 151 -6.33 -10.32 0.02
C LYS A 151 -6.71 -11.64 0.69
N GLU A 152 -6.50 -12.76 0.03
CA GLU A 152 -6.88 -14.08 0.55
C GLU A 152 -5.79 -14.73 1.41
N HIS A 153 -4.51 -14.52 1.10
CA HIS A 153 -3.41 -15.23 1.75
C HIS A 153 -2.65 -14.42 2.82
N THR A 154 -2.60 -13.11 2.68
CA THR A 154 -1.97 -12.24 3.70
C THR A 154 -2.65 -10.89 3.59
N LYS A 155 -3.34 -10.44 4.64
CA LYS A 155 -3.98 -9.13 4.61
C LYS A 155 -2.94 -8.08 4.21
N PRO A 156 -2.98 -7.53 2.99
CA PRO A 156 -2.04 -6.50 2.59
C PRO A 156 -2.28 -5.26 3.45
N THR A 157 -1.22 -4.53 3.72
CA THR A 157 -1.36 -3.27 4.46
C THR A 157 -2.20 -2.29 3.64
N PRO A 158 -2.90 -1.34 4.29
CA PRO A 158 -3.63 -0.28 3.58
C PRO A 158 -2.77 0.47 2.55
N SER A 159 -1.48 0.64 2.82
CA SER A 159 -0.52 1.26 1.89
C SER A 159 -0.29 0.43 0.63
N GLN A 160 -0.19 -0.89 0.75
CA GLN A 160 -0.01 -1.79 -0.40
C GLN A 160 -1.24 -1.82 -1.30
N ILE A 161 -2.44 -1.92 -0.69
CA ILE A 161 -3.70 -1.85 -1.43
C ILE A 161 -3.81 -0.51 -2.16
N PHE A 162 -3.39 0.58 -1.52
CA PHE A 162 -3.46 1.92 -2.10
C PHE A 162 -2.52 2.07 -3.30
N LYS A 163 -1.25 1.65 -3.19
CA LYS A 163 -0.28 1.67 -4.30
C LYS A 163 -0.79 0.84 -5.49
N ALA A 164 -1.27 -0.38 -5.23
CA ALA A 164 -1.89 -1.21 -6.27
C ALA A 164 -3.12 -0.54 -6.88
N GLY A 165 -3.95 0.12 -6.06
CA GLY A 165 -5.11 0.88 -6.51
C GLY A 165 -4.74 2.03 -7.46
N ILE A 166 -3.67 2.78 -7.19
CA ILE A 166 -3.18 3.84 -8.10
C ILE A 166 -2.82 3.23 -9.46
N VAL A 167 -2.02 2.16 -9.47
CA VAL A 167 -1.56 1.52 -10.71
C VAL A 167 -2.72 0.88 -11.49
N SER A 168 -3.69 0.28 -10.80
CA SER A 168 -4.89 -0.29 -11.43
C SER A 168 -5.89 0.77 -11.93
N GLY A 169 -5.68 2.06 -11.58
CA GLY A 169 -6.58 3.15 -11.95
C GLY A 169 -7.85 3.22 -11.12
N ASP A 170 -7.85 2.68 -9.87
CA ASP A 170 -8.94 2.87 -8.93
C ASP A 170 -9.18 4.37 -8.69
N GLU A 171 -10.36 4.87 -9.06
CA GLU A 171 -10.69 6.29 -9.05
C GLU A 171 -10.45 6.95 -7.69
N THR A 172 -10.77 6.25 -6.61
CA THR A 172 -10.56 6.74 -5.25
C THR A 172 -9.06 6.88 -4.93
N SER A 173 -8.26 5.87 -5.25
CA SER A 173 -6.81 5.88 -4.98
C SER A 173 -6.10 6.93 -5.83
N VAL A 174 -6.43 7.04 -7.11
CA VAL A 174 -5.89 8.07 -8.02
C VAL A 174 -6.31 9.47 -7.56
N GLY A 175 -7.59 9.66 -7.21
CA GLY A 175 -8.09 10.94 -6.71
C GLY A 175 -7.41 11.38 -5.42
N ILE A 176 -7.15 10.47 -4.48
CA ILE A 176 -6.39 10.74 -3.25
C ILE A 176 -4.94 11.11 -3.58
N ALA A 177 -4.28 10.36 -4.46
CA ALA A 177 -2.90 10.63 -4.87
C ALA A 177 -2.76 12.04 -5.45
N ASN A 178 -3.65 12.43 -6.36
CA ASN A 178 -3.69 13.76 -6.96
C ASN A 178 -3.87 14.88 -5.92
N VAL A 179 -4.69 14.68 -4.88
CA VAL A 179 -4.86 15.66 -3.80
C VAL A 179 -3.58 15.79 -2.99
N VAL A 180 -2.96 14.67 -2.61
CA VAL A 180 -1.74 14.64 -1.78
C VAL A 180 -0.56 15.27 -2.52
N GLU A 181 -0.40 14.98 -3.80
CA GLU A 181 0.63 15.57 -4.66
C GLU A 181 0.46 17.10 -4.77
N LYS A 182 -0.76 17.59 -5.02
CA LYS A 182 -1.06 19.03 -5.09
C LYS A 182 -0.72 19.79 -3.81
N VAL A 183 -0.86 19.16 -2.65
CA VAL A 183 -0.48 19.74 -1.35
C VAL A 183 1.04 19.64 -1.12
N GLY A 184 1.77 18.93 -1.99
CA GLY A 184 3.21 18.69 -1.85
C GLY A 184 3.53 17.75 -0.69
N ALA A 185 2.68 16.76 -0.47
CA ALA A 185 2.93 15.63 0.43
C ALA A 185 3.17 14.35 -0.39
N SER A 186 3.67 13.31 0.26
CA SER A 186 3.93 12.01 -0.38
C SER A 186 3.47 10.84 0.47
N PHE A 187 3.42 9.65 -0.14
CA PHE A 187 3.15 8.37 0.52
C PHE A 187 4.41 7.52 0.69
N ASP A 188 5.58 8.13 0.67
CA ASP A 188 6.84 7.42 0.82
C ASP A 188 6.99 6.77 2.20
N GLU A 189 7.79 5.73 2.27
CA GLU A 189 8.06 5.01 3.53
C GLU A 189 9.20 5.63 4.34
N GLY A 190 9.86 6.67 3.79
CA GLY A 190 11.01 7.34 4.39
C GLY A 190 10.66 8.27 5.57
N PRO A 191 11.65 8.66 6.38
CA PRO A 191 11.47 9.63 7.45
C PRO A 191 11.39 11.04 6.88
N GLY A 192 10.18 11.59 6.75
CA GLY A 192 9.97 12.96 6.25
C GLY A 192 8.79 13.64 6.94
N ALA A 193 8.82 14.98 6.99
CA ALA A 193 7.73 15.76 7.55
C ALA A 193 6.49 15.73 6.65
N ASN A 194 6.69 15.76 5.33
CA ASN A 194 5.60 15.75 4.34
C ASN A 194 5.12 14.34 3.95
N VAL A 195 5.39 13.32 4.77
CA VAL A 195 5.03 11.93 4.49
C VAL A 195 3.76 11.51 5.22
N ILE A 196 2.77 11.03 4.47
CA ILE A 196 1.50 10.53 5.00
C ILE A 196 1.57 9.00 5.10
N ARG A 197 1.38 8.48 6.32
CA ARG A 197 1.43 7.03 6.62
C ARG A 197 0.05 6.43 6.93
N CYS A 198 -0.94 7.25 7.22
CA CYS A 198 -2.28 6.83 7.65
C CYS A 198 -3.27 6.75 6.48
N ILE A 199 -2.99 5.88 5.50
CA ILE A 199 -3.80 5.71 4.27
C ILE A 199 -5.28 5.47 4.58
N ALA A 200 -5.59 4.64 5.57
CA ALA A 200 -6.99 4.35 5.94
C ALA A 200 -7.74 5.61 6.36
N THR A 201 -7.09 6.52 7.09
CA THR A 201 -7.68 7.79 7.52
C THR A 201 -7.86 8.75 6.36
N ILE A 202 -6.85 8.90 5.49
CA ILE A 202 -6.95 9.69 4.26
C ILE A 202 -8.10 9.20 3.39
N ARG A 203 -8.20 7.90 3.15
CA ARG A 203 -9.30 7.30 2.37
C ARG A 203 -10.65 7.60 3.02
N ARG A 204 -10.75 7.50 4.35
CA ARG A 204 -11.98 7.82 5.10
C ARG A 204 -12.40 9.28 4.91
N VAL A 205 -11.46 10.24 5.04
CA VAL A 205 -11.76 11.67 4.83
C VAL A 205 -12.18 11.91 3.38
N TYR A 206 -11.45 11.36 2.42
CA TYR A 206 -11.77 11.52 0.99
C TYR A 206 -13.16 10.98 0.65
N THR A 207 -13.47 9.76 1.10
CA THR A 207 -14.74 9.09 0.78
C THR A 207 -15.95 9.77 1.44
N ASN A 208 -15.81 10.22 2.70
CA ASN A 208 -16.93 10.81 3.43
C ASN A 208 -17.11 12.30 3.17
N ALA A 209 -16.03 13.03 2.92
CA ALA A 209 -16.04 14.50 2.85
C ALA A 209 -15.61 15.08 1.50
N GLY A 210 -15.02 14.26 0.63
CA GLY A 210 -14.60 14.63 -0.72
C GLY A 210 -13.19 15.22 -0.81
N PRO A 211 -12.69 15.40 -2.07
CA PRO A 211 -11.32 15.83 -2.34
C PRO A 211 -11.01 17.23 -1.79
N SER A 212 -11.94 18.16 -1.87
CA SER A 212 -11.75 19.55 -1.38
C SER A 212 -11.53 19.61 0.12
N VAL A 213 -12.26 18.81 0.91
CA VAL A 213 -12.08 18.74 2.36
C VAL A 213 -10.74 18.09 2.70
N LEU A 214 -10.36 17.05 2.00
CA LEU A 214 -9.05 16.43 2.19
C LEU A 214 -7.92 17.44 1.92
N ALA A 215 -7.97 18.16 0.80
CA ALA A 215 -6.96 19.18 0.46
C ALA A 215 -6.82 20.22 1.57
N LYS A 216 -7.94 20.86 1.95
CA LYS A 216 -7.96 21.86 3.03
C LYS A 216 -7.44 21.31 4.36
N THR A 217 -7.76 20.07 4.68
CA THR A 217 -7.27 19.39 5.88
C THR A 217 -5.75 19.30 5.89
N LEU A 218 -5.16 18.81 4.80
CA LEU A 218 -3.70 18.65 4.69
C LEU A 218 -2.97 20.00 4.65
N GLU A 219 -3.49 20.98 3.90
CA GLU A 219 -2.96 22.34 3.83
C GLU A 219 -2.96 23.02 5.21
N THR A 220 -4.07 22.91 5.95
CA THR A 220 -4.20 23.48 7.30
C THR A 220 -3.16 22.88 8.26
N LEU A 221 -2.99 21.55 8.24
CA LEU A 221 -2.02 20.88 9.08
C LEU A 221 -0.58 21.25 8.71
N LYS A 222 -0.29 21.36 7.41
CA LYS A 222 1.01 21.80 6.90
C LYS A 222 1.32 23.25 7.31
N ALA A 223 0.34 24.14 7.22
CA ALA A 223 0.48 25.54 7.64
C ALA A 223 0.64 25.67 9.18
N ALA A 224 -0.06 24.84 9.97
CA ALA A 224 0.05 24.86 11.42
C ALA A 224 1.36 24.28 11.94
N TYR A 225 1.95 23.32 11.25
CA TYR A 225 3.08 22.52 11.72
C TYR A 225 4.16 22.33 10.63
N PRO A 226 4.73 23.41 10.08
CA PRO A 226 5.75 23.28 9.03
C PRO A 226 6.91 22.41 9.54
N ASP A 227 7.36 21.49 8.70
CA ASP A 227 8.47 20.57 8.94
C ASP A 227 8.33 19.59 10.12
N ASN A 228 7.16 19.51 10.73
CA ASN A 228 6.89 18.59 11.82
C ASN A 228 6.52 17.19 11.29
N LYS A 229 7.29 16.18 11.64
CA LYS A 229 7.08 14.79 11.22
C LYS A 229 5.75 14.19 11.68
N GLU A 230 5.09 14.78 12.68
CA GLU A 230 3.82 14.34 13.24
C GLU A 230 2.62 15.11 12.71
N MET A 231 2.80 16.09 11.79
CA MET A 231 1.70 16.92 11.31
C MET A 231 0.55 16.10 10.71
N TYR A 232 0.87 15.01 10.03
CA TYR A 232 -0.11 14.13 9.38
C TYR A 232 -0.44 12.87 10.21
N ARG A 233 -0.48 13.01 11.56
CA ARG A 233 -1.02 11.93 12.40
C ARG A 233 -2.49 11.67 12.08
N ASP A 234 -2.90 10.41 12.15
CA ASP A 234 -4.25 9.96 11.82
C ASP A 234 -5.34 10.71 12.61
N GLN A 235 -5.11 10.93 13.93
CA GLN A 235 -6.03 11.68 14.78
C GLN A 235 -6.18 13.14 14.31
N MET A 236 -5.08 13.80 13.92
CA MET A 236 -5.09 15.20 13.47
C MET A 236 -5.82 15.34 12.14
N ILE A 237 -5.52 14.46 11.15
CA ILE A 237 -6.21 14.43 9.87
C ILE A 237 -7.71 14.16 10.06
N SER A 238 -8.06 13.20 10.91
CA SER A 238 -9.44 12.87 11.20
C SER A 238 -10.18 14.07 11.82
N ALA A 239 -9.60 14.70 12.84
CA ALA A 239 -10.22 15.80 13.55
C ALA A 239 -10.44 17.03 12.66
N VAL A 240 -9.39 17.48 11.95
CA VAL A 240 -9.50 18.64 11.05
C VAL A 240 -10.42 18.34 9.87
N GLY A 241 -10.37 17.11 9.33
CA GLY A 241 -11.30 16.68 8.29
C GLY A 241 -12.76 16.71 8.74
N CYS A 242 -13.06 16.23 9.94
CA CYS A 242 -14.41 16.31 10.53
C CYS A 242 -14.88 17.76 10.72
N ILE A 243 -13.99 18.67 11.16
CA ILE A 243 -14.33 20.08 11.32
C ILE A 243 -14.72 20.70 9.97
N TYR A 244 -13.92 20.49 8.93
CA TYR A 244 -14.26 20.99 7.58
C TYR A 244 -15.52 20.33 7.01
N HIS A 245 -15.69 19.03 7.22
CA HIS A 245 -16.90 18.33 6.77
C HIS A 245 -18.16 18.90 7.41
N ARG A 246 -18.11 19.16 8.73
CA ARG A 246 -19.26 19.61 9.50
C ARG A 246 -19.60 21.08 9.28
N TYR A 247 -18.59 21.95 9.26
CA TYR A 247 -18.81 23.40 9.25
C TYR A 247 -18.58 24.07 7.88
N GLY A 248 -17.94 23.36 6.97
CA GLY A 248 -17.76 23.77 5.57
C GLY A 248 -17.11 25.14 5.43
N LYS A 249 -17.80 26.04 4.71
CA LYS A 249 -17.31 27.40 4.41
C LYS A 249 -17.23 28.33 5.63
N LYS A 250 -17.82 27.95 6.78
CA LYS A 250 -17.75 28.74 8.01
C LYS A 250 -16.37 28.67 8.69
N VAL A 251 -15.53 27.70 8.31
CA VAL A 251 -14.18 27.54 8.85
C VAL A 251 -13.23 28.45 8.10
N ASP A 252 -12.63 29.40 8.81
CA ASP A 252 -11.49 30.17 8.33
C ASP A 252 -10.21 29.32 8.47
N GLN A 253 -9.59 29.01 7.33
CA GLN A 253 -8.42 28.11 7.27
C GLN A 253 -7.20 28.71 7.97
N ASN A 254 -6.95 30.03 7.78
CA ASN A 254 -5.81 30.68 8.40
C ASN A 254 -5.94 30.71 9.91
N ARG A 255 -7.13 31.07 10.40
CA ARG A 255 -7.43 31.04 11.83
C ARG A 255 -7.27 29.63 12.41
N LEU A 256 -7.76 28.60 11.71
CA LEU A 256 -7.68 27.24 12.21
C LEU A 256 -6.22 26.78 12.32
N SER A 257 -5.37 27.08 11.32
CA SER A 257 -3.94 26.77 11.37
C SER A 257 -3.22 27.51 12.51
N GLU A 258 -3.51 28.79 12.71
CA GLU A 258 -2.94 29.57 13.82
C GLU A 258 -3.37 29.02 15.19
N VAL A 259 -4.62 28.64 15.34
CA VAL A 259 -5.14 28.04 16.59
C VAL A 259 -4.44 26.73 16.89
N LEU A 260 -4.30 25.85 15.89
CA LEU A 260 -3.58 24.59 16.04
C LEU A 260 -2.12 24.82 16.48
N ALA A 261 -1.41 25.73 15.81
CA ALA A 261 -0.04 26.08 16.18
C ALA A 261 0.08 26.63 17.63
N LYS A 262 -0.91 27.44 18.06
CA LYS A 262 -0.97 28.01 19.42
C LYS A 262 -1.28 26.97 20.51
N ILE A 263 -2.06 25.93 20.22
CA ILE A 263 -2.30 24.84 21.18
C ILE A 263 -1.01 24.07 21.46
N GLY A 264 -0.17 23.87 20.46
CA GLY A 264 1.12 23.18 20.55
C GLY A 264 1.33 22.17 19.42
N ASN A 265 2.37 21.35 19.54
CA ASN A 265 2.64 20.31 18.55
C ASN A 265 1.53 19.23 18.51
N PRO A 266 1.43 18.43 17.45
CA PRO A 266 0.35 17.44 17.28
C PRO A 266 0.19 16.48 18.45
N SER A 267 1.31 15.98 19.03
CA SER A 267 1.27 15.09 20.19
C SER A 267 0.68 15.77 21.42
N LEU A 268 1.00 17.04 21.66
CA LEU A 268 0.46 17.82 22.78
C LEU A 268 -1.05 18.10 22.60
N VAL A 269 -1.47 18.47 21.39
CA VAL A 269 -2.90 18.69 21.08
C VAL A 269 -3.72 17.43 21.34
N ILE A 270 -3.20 16.28 20.90
CA ILE A 270 -3.84 14.98 21.12
C ILE A 270 -3.89 14.65 22.63
N ALA A 271 -2.78 14.85 23.36
CA ALA A 271 -2.72 14.58 24.79
C ALA A 271 -3.70 15.47 25.60
N GLN A 272 -3.84 16.76 25.24
CA GLN A 272 -4.83 17.64 25.87
C GLN A 272 -6.26 17.16 25.62
N ALA A 273 -6.60 16.73 24.39
CA ALA A 273 -7.90 16.17 24.10
C ALA A 273 -8.17 14.88 24.88
N GLN A 274 -7.14 14.05 25.09
CA GLN A 274 -7.22 12.84 25.91
C GLN A 274 -7.49 13.18 27.39
N ALA A 275 -6.79 14.16 27.93
CA ALA A 275 -6.96 14.58 29.32
C ALA A 275 -8.34 15.17 29.64
N MET A 276 -9.08 15.64 28.62
CA MET A 276 -10.47 16.12 28.79
C MET A 276 -11.47 14.99 29.00
N MET A 277 -11.07 13.73 28.82
CA MET A 277 -11.92 12.56 28.94
C MET A 277 -11.92 12.03 30.37
N SER A 278 -13.10 11.79 30.93
CA SER A 278 -13.23 11.10 32.22
C SER A 278 -12.61 9.70 32.12
N SER A 279 -11.99 9.24 33.19
CA SER A 279 -11.42 7.89 33.33
C SER A 279 -12.46 6.82 32.92
N GLY A 280 -12.13 6.05 31.88
CA GLY A 280 -12.95 4.93 31.40
C GLY A 280 -13.54 5.05 29.99
N GLN A 281 -13.47 6.22 29.34
CA GLN A 281 -13.87 6.37 27.96
C GLN A 281 -12.65 6.31 27.04
N THR A 282 -12.68 5.41 26.05
CA THR A 282 -11.70 5.37 24.96
C THR A 282 -11.70 6.72 24.23
N ILE A 283 -10.51 7.20 23.82
CA ILE A 283 -10.36 8.41 23.00
C ILE A 283 -11.39 8.39 21.90
N THR A 284 -12.35 9.30 21.99
CA THR A 284 -13.37 9.35 20.97
C THR A 284 -12.93 10.26 19.84
N PHE A 285 -13.38 9.95 18.65
CA PHE A 285 -13.23 10.77 17.44
C PHE A 285 -13.78 12.20 17.62
N THR A 286 -14.35 12.50 18.77
CA THR A 286 -15.09 13.72 19.06
C THR A 286 -14.36 14.67 20.02
N SER A 287 -13.53 14.15 20.93
CA SER A 287 -12.81 15.00 21.91
C SER A 287 -11.80 15.94 21.25
N LEU A 288 -11.06 15.48 20.26
CA LEU A 288 -10.07 16.29 19.57
C LEU A 288 -10.72 17.39 18.70
N PRO A 289 -11.73 17.12 17.85
CA PRO A 289 -12.48 18.18 17.16
C PRO A 289 -13.14 19.16 18.14
N PHE A 290 -13.70 18.68 19.26
CA PHE A 290 -14.28 19.54 20.30
C PHE A 290 -13.25 20.50 20.88
N LEU A 291 -12.08 20.01 21.30
CA LEU A 291 -10.99 20.84 21.81
C LEU A 291 -10.60 21.92 20.78
N ILE A 292 -10.37 21.51 19.52
CA ILE A 292 -9.94 22.43 18.46
C ILE A 292 -11.01 23.51 18.21
N VAL A 293 -12.30 23.15 18.12
CA VAL A 293 -13.40 24.11 17.91
C VAL A 293 -13.56 25.04 19.11
N SER A 294 -13.45 24.53 20.33
CA SER A 294 -13.47 25.37 21.54
C SER A 294 -12.37 26.43 21.51
N ARG A 295 -11.15 26.04 21.14
CA ARG A 295 -10.00 26.97 21.01
C ARG A 295 -10.16 27.93 19.83
N TYR A 296 -10.72 27.45 18.70
CA TYR A 296 -11.04 28.28 17.55
C TYR A 296 -12.01 29.43 17.93
N ASN A 297 -12.99 29.16 18.77
CA ASN A 297 -14.02 30.12 19.20
C ASN A 297 -13.53 31.15 20.23
N VAL A 298 -12.35 30.94 20.82
CA VAL A 298 -11.80 31.88 21.82
C VAL A 298 -11.61 33.27 21.20
N LYS A 299 -12.07 34.32 21.92
CA LYS A 299 -12.03 35.73 21.50
C LYS A 299 -12.87 36.11 20.26
N LEU A 300 -13.61 35.17 19.67
CA LEU A 300 -14.56 35.51 18.61
C LEU A 300 -15.86 36.07 19.21
N LYS A 301 -16.27 37.24 18.74
CA LYS A 301 -17.59 37.81 19.01
C LYS A 301 -18.61 37.33 17.98
N ASN A 302 -18.21 37.34 16.70
CA ASN A 302 -19.03 36.91 15.56
C ASN A 302 -18.36 35.71 14.87
N ASN A 303 -19.09 35.03 14.01
CA ASN A 303 -18.60 33.87 13.20
C ASN A 303 -18.05 32.70 14.03
N ARG A 304 -18.58 32.52 15.24
CA ARG A 304 -18.24 31.32 16.05
C ARG A 304 -18.83 30.10 15.39
N LEU A 305 -18.04 29.00 15.42
CA LEU A 305 -18.54 27.69 15.04
C LEU A 305 -19.42 27.15 16.19
N PRO A 306 -20.54 26.47 15.89
CA PRO A 306 -21.26 25.69 16.91
C PRO A 306 -20.30 24.71 17.59
N ASP A 307 -20.51 24.41 18.88
CA ASP A 307 -19.68 23.45 19.59
C ASP A 307 -19.74 22.08 18.92
N PHE A 308 -18.57 21.41 18.87
CA PHE A 308 -18.50 20.08 18.29
C PHE A 308 -19.12 19.06 19.25
N PRO A 309 -20.14 18.26 18.84
CA PRO A 309 -20.80 17.34 19.75
C PRO A 309 -19.86 16.24 20.24
N MET A 310 -19.81 16.00 21.55
CA MET A 310 -18.93 14.98 22.16
C MET A 310 -19.55 13.56 22.16
N ASN A 311 -20.85 13.43 22.02
CA ASN A 311 -21.56 12.14 22.16
C ASN A 311 -21.92 11.49 20.82
N LEU A 312 -21.16 11.77 19.75
CA LEU A 312 -21.38 11.14 18.46
C LEU A 312 -20.81 9.72 18.42
N LEU A 313 -21.55 8.81 17.83
CA LEU A 313 -20.99 7.50 17.42
C LEU A 313 -20.04 7.68 16.23
N PRO A 314 -19.06 6.77 16.01
CA PRO A 314 -18.08 6.86 14.93
C PRO A 314 -18.68 7.14 13.54
N GLN A 315 -19.81 6.48 13.21
CA GLN A 315 -20.53 6.69 11.96
C GLN A 315 -21.21 8.06 11.86
N GLN A 316 -21.59 8.67 12.99
CA GLN A 316 -22.27 9.96 13.04
C GLN A 316 -21.30 11.15 12.91
N VAL A 317 -20.02 10.92 13.19
CA VAL A 317 -18.98 11.97 13.09
C VAL A 317 -18.87 12.51 11.66
N TRP A 318 -19.10 11.65 10.67
CA TRP A 318 -19.07 11.97 9.24
C TRP A 318 -20.45 12.24 8.64
N ALA A 319 -21.51 12.26 9.45
CA ALA A 319 -22.81 12.71 8.98
C ALA A 319 -22.80 14.25 8.83
N LYS A 320 -23.39 14.75 7.75
CA LYS A 320 -23.60 16.21 7.59
C LYS A 320 -24.47 16.72 8.73
N ALA A 321 -24.10 17.89 9.25
CA ALA A 321 -24.87 18.59 10.29
C ALA A 321 -26.20 19.12 9.75
#